data_8ee4de67bc42534afbf4a0f5e5c97674
#
_entry.id   8ee4de67bc42534afbf4a0f5e5c97674
#
_cell.length_a   1.000
_cell.length_b   1.000
_cell.length_c   1.000
_cell.angle_alpha   90.00
_cell.angle_beta   90.00
_cell.angle_gamma   90.00
#
_symmetry.space_group_name_H-M   'P 1'
#
loop_
_entity.id
_entity.type
_entity.pdbx_description
1 polymer ?
#
loop_
_entity_poly.entity_id
_entity_poly.type
_entity_poly.pdbx_seq_one_letter_code
_entity_poly.pdbx_strand_id
1 'polypeptide(L)'
;PLLYQGMARGPVAVFAPGFGLTMIAVPTLLGPLVGQRLATIELLGVLLAVPAVVLLSSGDGLPRLGEVFRSRVIGLAAVVGTSIGLAGMLITRADPAAGEVPALVMLLVGVIVLSPLAHARSGSVWPDQVIRRPGLLLGCISGSAFALSTAAYLRGSAAVVTALIALCPGVSVAVAWRFLDEKVVPLQLLGGAFGVASVVSFSLGS
;
A
#
# COMPACT_ATOMS: atom_id res chain seq x y z
N PRO A 1 -8.19 8.69 -5.51
CA PRO A 1 -9.64 8.75 -5.36
C PRO A 1 -10.28 7.39 -5.19
N LEU A 2 -9.94 6.37 -6.00
CA LEU A 2 -10.55 5.04 -5.96
C LEU A 2 -10.26 4.29 -4.65
N LEU A 3 -9.06 4.42 -4.09
CA LEU A 3 -8.68 3.83 -2.80
C LEU A 3 -9.60 4.33 -1.67
N TYR A 4 -9.77 5.65 -1.54
CA TYR A 4 -10.64 6.23 -0.51
C TYR A 4 -12.12 5.91 -0.74
N GLN A 5 -12.56 5.80 -2.01
CA GLN A 5 -13.91 5.36 -2.33
C GLN A 5 -14.15 3.90 -1.93
N GLY A 6 -13.15 3.03 -2.11
CA GLY A 6 -13.21 1.65 -1.67
C GLY A 6 -13.35 1.52 -0.15
N MET A 7 -12.55 2.30 0.58
CA MET A 7 -12.61 2.34 2.05
C MET A 7 -13.92 2.94 2.58
N ALA A 8 -14.52 3.90 1.85
CA ALA A 8 -15.77 4.56 2.27
C ALA A 8 -17.05 3.77 1.91
N ARG A 9 -17.00 2.89 0.90
CA ARG A 9 -18.18 2.19 0.36
C ARG A 9 -18.32 0.74 0.81
N GLY A 10 -17.33 0.18 1.50
CA GLY A 10 -17.34 -1.22 1.89
C GLY A 10 -16.63 -1.49 3.21
N PRO A 11 -16.76 -2.72 3.72
CA PRO A 11 -16.05 -3.11 4.92
C PRO A 11 -14.54 -3.01 4.67
N VAL A 12 -13.87 -2.16 5.45
CA VAL A 12 -12.41 -1.95 5.37
C VAL A 12 -11.67 -3.28 5.56
N ALA A 13 -12.23 -4.17 6.39
CA ALA A 13 -11.74 -5.52 6.63
C ALA A 13 -11.70 -6.43 5.38
N VAL A 14 -12.44 -6.08 4.32
CA VAL A 14 -12.40 -6.78 3.02
C VAL A 14 -11.51 -6.04 2.03
N PHE A 15 -11.63 -4.71 2.00
CA PHE A 15 -10.89 -3.89 1.04
C PHE A 15 -9.38 -3.92 1.29
N ALA A 16 -8.95 -3.76 2.55
CA ALA A 16 -7.53 -3.64 2.88
C ALA A 16 -6.73 -4.92 2.58
N PRO A 17 -7.17 -6.13 2.96
CA PRO A 17 -6.50 -7.36 2.55
C PRO A 17 -6.50 -7.56 1.04
N GLY A 18 -7.64 -7.36 0.38
CA GLY A 18 -7.76 -7.53 -1.07
C GLY A 18 -6.84 -6.61 -1.85
N PHE A 19 -6.74 -5.34 -1.44
CA PHE A 19 -5.82 -4.37 -1.99
C PHE A 19 -4.35 -4.78 -1.77
N GLY A 20 -3.97 -5.10 -0.53
CA GLY A 20 -2.60 -5.49 -0.19
C GLY A 20 -2.15 -6.75 -0.91
N LEU A 21 -3.01 -7.77 -0.98
CA LEU A 21 -2.71 -9.03 -1.66
C LEU A 21 -2.48 -8.83 -3.16
N THR A 22 -3.35 -8.09 -3.84
CA THR A 22 -3.19 -7.82 -5.29
C THR A 22 -1.99 -6.94 -5.58
N MET A 23 -1.69 -6.00 -4.70
CA MET A 23 -0.52 -5.15 -4.78
C MET A 23 0.79 -5.97 -4.71
N ILE A 24 0.86 -6.97 -3.83
CA ILE A 24 2.00 -7.89 -3.70
C ILE A 24 2.05 -8.88 -4.88
N ALA A 25 0.91 -9.45 -5.24
CA ALA A 25 0.85 -10.52 -6.25
C ALA A 25 1.37 -10.05 -7.62
N VAL A 26 1.07 -8.82 -8.02
CA VAL A 26 1.45 -8.29 -9.34
C VAL A 26 2.96 -8.31 -9.56
N PRO A 27 3.79 -7.64 -8.75
CA PRO A 27 5.23 -7.66 -8.98
C PRO A 27 5.87 -9.03 -8.69
N THR A 28 5.28 -9.84 -7.80
CA THR A 28 5.79 -11.19 -7.52
C THR A 28 5.58 -12.12 -8.71
N LEU A 29 4.42 -12.06 -9.37
CA LEU A 29 4.10 -12.93 -10.50
C LEU A 29 4.67 -12.43 -11.82
N LEU A 30 4.66 -11.11 -12.04
CA LEU A 30 5.13 -10.51 -13.29
C LEU A 30 6.61 -10.12 -13.25
N GLY A 31 7.21 -9.99 -12.07
CA GLY A 31 8.62 -9.65 -11.90
C GLY A 31 9.57 -10.54 -12.70
N PRO A 32 9.44 -11.88 -12.64
CA PRO A 32 10.26 -12.80 -13.44
C PRO A 32 10.18 -12.56 -14.95
N LEU A 33 9.01 -12.15 -15.47
CA LEU A 33 8.82 -11.84 -16.91
C LEU A 33 9.59 -10.60 -17.35
N VAL A 34 9.89 -9.71 -16.41
CA VAL A 34 10.66 -8.49 -16.67
C VAL A 34 12.11 -8.57 -16.16
N GLY A 35 12.57 -9.79 -15.84
CA GLY A 35 13.96 -10.05 -15.45
C GLY A 35 14.26 -9.80 -13.96
N GLN A 36 13.27 -9.49 -13.13
CA GLN A 36 13.43 -9.40 -11.68
C GLN A 36 13.33 -10.80 -11.09
N ARG A 37 14.42 -11.29 -10.48
CA ARG A 37 14.44 -12.58 -9.80
C ARG A 37 14.52 -12.34 -8.30
N LEU A 38 13.62 -12.96 -7.55
CA LEU A 38 13.66 -12.98 -6.09
C LEU A 38 14.59 -14.11 -5.63
N ALA A 39 15.42 -13.83 -4.64
CA ALA A 39 16.11 -14.87 -3.90
C ALA A 39 15.08 -15.75 -3.17
N THR A 40 15.42 -17.00 -2.89
CA THR A 40 14.49 -17.92 -2.21
C THR A 40 14.02 -17.37 -0.86
N ILE A 41 14.91 -16.70 -0.14
CA ILE A 41 14.61 -16.09 1.16
C ILE A 41 13.70 -14.86 1.03
N GLU A 42 13.86 -14.07 -0.04
CA GLU A 42 12.93 -12.97 -0.36
C GLU A 42 11.54 -13.49 -0.71
N LEU A 43 11.47 -14.61 -1.45
CA LEU A 43 10.20 -15.26 -1.76
C LEU A 43 9.50 -15.75 -0.48
N LEU A 44 10.24 -16.31 0.48
CA LEU A 44 9.71 -16.64 1.79
C LEU A 44 9.17 -15.40 2.51
N GLY A 45 9.90 -14.26 2.45
CA GLY A 45 9.44 -12.99 2.99
C GLY A 45 8.12 -12.54 2.36
N VAL A 46 7.99 -12.63 1.04
CA VAL A 46 6.73 -12.31 0.32
C VAL A 46 5.58 -13.25 0.77
N LEU A 47 5.85 -14.55 0.87
CA LEU A 47 4.86 -15.52 1.34
C LEU A 47 4.41 -15.27 2.78
N LEU A 48 5.30 -14.80 3.65
CA LEU A 48 4.97 -14.42 5.03
C LEU A 48 4.21 -13.07 5.09
N ALA A 49 4.45 -12.15 4.15
CA ALA A 49 3.70 -10.90 4.06
C ALA A 49 2.20 -11.11 3.75
N VAL A 50 1.86 -12.16 3.02
CA VAL A 50 0.47 -12.47 2.66
C VAL A 50 -0.41 -12.69 3.91
N PRO A 51 -0.14 -13.66 4.80
CA PRO A 51 -0.91 -13.82 6.02
C PRO A 51 -0.78 -12.61 6.96
N ALA A 52 0.37 -11.94 7.00
CA ALA A 52 0.56 -10.73 7.79
C ALA A 52 -0.47 -9.66 7.42
N VAL A 53 -0.59 -9.33 6.13
CA VAL A 53 -1.54 -8.30 5.63
C VAL A 53 -2.97 -8.68 5.96
N VAL A 54 -3.36 -9.95 5.76
CA VAL A 54 -4.72 -10.42 6.04
C VAL A 54 -5.03 -10.31 7.53
N LEU A 55 -4.16 -10.81 8.40
CA LEU A 55 -4.37 -10.84 9.84
C LEU A 55 -4.31 -9.43 10.47
N LEU A 56 -3.39 -8.57 10.04
CA LEU A 56 -3.31 -7.19 10.51
C LEU A 56 -4.52 -6.35 10.11
N SER A 57 -5.10 -6.63 8.95
CA SER A 57 -6.29 -5.92 8.45
C SER A 57 -7.59 -6.46 9.05
N SER A 58 -7.56 -7.61 9.72
CA SER A 58 -8.73 -8.29 10.31
C SER A 58 -8.96 -7.79 11.75
N GLY A 59 -9.56 -6.63 11.94
CA GLY A 59 -9.86 -6.09 13.27
C GLY A 59 -10.59 -7.08 14.18
N ASP A 60 -11.92 -7.02 14.23
CA ASP A 60 -12.76 -7.85 15.11
C ASP A 60 -12.99 -9.30 14.61
N GLY A 61 -12.35 -9.71 13.52
CA GLY A 61 -12.44 -11.07 12.99
C GLY A 61 -12.13 -11.19 11.50
N LEU A 62 -11.84 -12.42 11.06
CA LEU A 62 -11.61 -12.70 9.65
C LEU A 62 -12.93 -12.56 8.87
N PRO A 63 -12.92 -11.80 7.76
CA PRO A 63 -14.10 -11.71 6.91
C PRO A 63 -14.44 -13.09 6.33
N ARG A 64 -15.71 -13.43 6.28
CA ARG A 64 -16.16 -14.70 5.68
C ARG A 64 -15.80 -14.71 4.19
N LEU A 65 -15.11 -15.75 3.73
CA LEU A 65 -14.66 -15.88 2.34
C LEU A 65 -15.79 -15.65 1.32
N GLY A 66 -17.02 -16.13 1.62
CA GLY A 66 -18.18 -15.91 0.76
C GLY A 66 -18.59 -14.43 0.63
N GLU A 67 -18.40 -13.63 1.67
CA GLU A 67 -18.68 -12.18 1.64
C GLU A 67 -17.60 -11.42 0.87
N VAL A 68 -16.35 -11.87 0.98
CA VAL A 68 -15.21 -11.28 0.27
C VAL A 68 -15.43 -11.37 -1.24
N PHE A 69 -15.71 -12.57 -1.76
CA PHE A 69 -15.88 -12.78 -3.21
C PHE A 69 -17.18 -12.20 -3.79
N ARG A 70 -18.19 -11.98 -2.96
CA ARG A 70 -19.47 -11.40 -3.39
C ARG A 70 -19.47 -9.87 -3.36
N SER A 71 -18.49 -9.25 -2.73
CA SER A 71 -18.42 -7.81 -2.58
C SER A 71 -17.85 -7.15 -3.84
N ARG A 72 -18.58 -6.16 -4.40
CA ARG A 72 -18.06 -5.28 -5.47
C ARG A 72 -16.79 -4.53 -5.04
N VAL A 73 -16.54 -4.45 -3.76
CA VAL A 73 -15.39 -3.80 -3.15
C VAL A 73 -14.10 -4.55 -3.43
N ILE A 74 -14.16 -5.90 -3.56
CA ILE A 74 -12.97 -6.70 -3.89
C ILE A 74 -12.45 -6.39 -5.30
N GLY A 75 -13.35 -6.18 -6.27
CA GLY A 75 -12.96 -5.76 -7.62
C GLY A 75 -12.25 -4.40 -7.62
N LEU A 76 -12.75 -3.45 -6.83
CA LEU A 76 -12.11 -2.14 -6.68
C LEU A 76 -10.75 -2.26 -5.97
N ALA A 77 -10.65 -3.08 -4.93
CA ALA A 77 -9.40 -3.38 -4.23
C ALA A 77 -8.36 -3.99 -5.19
N ALA A 78 -8.80 -4.95 -6.02
CA ALA A 78 -7.94 -5.58 -7.02
C ALA A 78 -7.45 -4.57 -8.08
N VAL A 79 -8.30 -3.71 -8.60
CA VAL A 79 -7.90 -2.66 -9.57
C VAL A 79 -6.88 -1.71 -8.96
N VAL A 80 -7.13 -1.23 -7.74
CA VAL A 80 -6.22 -0.29 -7.05
C VAL A 80 -4.90 -0.97 -6.72
N GLY A 81 -4.94 -2.19 -6.16
CA GLY A 81 -3.72 -2.94 -5.81
C GLY A 81 -2.87 -3.27 -7.05
N THR A 82 -3.51 -3.74 -8.12
CA THR A 82 -2.84 -3.98 -9.41
C THR A 82 -2.19 -2.71 -9.96
N SER A 83 -2.91 -1.58 -9.93
CA SER A 83 -2.37 -0.30 -10.43
C SER A 83 -1.13 0.14 -9.66
N ILE A 84 -1.11 -0.01 -8.34
CA ILE A 84 0.05 0.34 -7.51
C ILE A 84 1.19 -0.66 -7.70
N GLY A 85 0.90 -1.96 -7.77
CA GLY A 85 1.91 -2.99 -8.06
C GLY A 85 2.60 -2.76 -9.40
N LEU A 86 1.83 -2.46 -10.46
CA LEU A 86 2.37 -2.10 -11.78
C LEU A 86 3.18 -0.81 -11.74
N ALA A 87 2.70 0.22 -11.05
CA ALA A 87 3.43 1.47 -10.89
C ALA A 87 4.80 1.25 -10.22
N GLY A 88 4.86 0.43 -9.15
CA GLY A 88 6.10 0.03 -8.51
C GLY A 88 7.06 -0.66 -9.48
N MET A 89 6.56 -1.61 -10.29
CA MET A 89 7.37 -2.29 -11.32
C MET A 89 7.90 -1.31 -12.39
N LEU A 90 7.13 -0.30 -12.77
CA LEU A 90 7.58 0.70 -13.73
C LEU A 90 8.65 1.61 -13.13
N ILE A 91 8.52 1.98 -11.87
CA ILE A 91 9.54 2.80 -11.17
C ILE A 91 10.88 2.07 -11.11
N THR A 92 10.90 0.75 -10.87
CA THR A 92 12.16 -0.02 -10.85
C THR A 92 12.87 -0.06 -12.21
N ARG A 93 12.23 0.38 -13.30
CA ARG A 93 12.82 0.50 -14.64
C ARG A 93 13.43 1.87 -14.91
N ALA A 94 13.16 2.85 -14.05
CA ALA A 94 13.77 4.16 -14.17
C ALA A 94 15.26 4.09 -13.82
N ASP A 95 16.07 4.97 -14.43
CA ASP A 95 17.47 5.07 -14.10
C ASP A 95 17.62 5.49 -12.62
N PRO A 96 18.40 4.75 -11.80
CA PRO A 96 18.68 5.16 -10.43
C PRO A 96 19.28 6.56 -10.31
N ALA A 97 19.99 7.03 -11.34
CA ALA A 97 20.52 8.40 -11.40
C ALA A 97 19.43 9.48 -11.51
N ALA A 98 18.20 9.11 -11.91
CA ALA A 98 17.07 10.03 -11.94
C ALA A 98 16.62 10.48 -10.54
N GLY A 99 17.04 9.80 -9.46
CA GLY A 99 16.72 10.17 -8.09
C GLY A 99 15.21 10.31 -7.84
N GLU A 100 14.79 11.47 -7.36
CA GLU A 100 13.38 11.74 -7.01
C GLU A 100 12.52 12.23 -8.20
N VAL A 101 13.09 12.33 -9.41
CA VAL A 101 12.35 12.82 -10.59
C VAL A 101 11.11 11.98 -10.89
N PRO A 102 11.14 10.63 -10.84
CA PRO A 102 9.92 9.83 -11.05
C PRO A 102 8.81 10.14 -10.03
N ALA A 103 9.18 10.37 -8.76
CA ALA A 103 8.21 10.75 -7.73
C ALA A 103 7.58 12.11 -8.02
N LEU A 104 8.39 13.10 -8.37
CA LEU A 104 7.91 14.44 -8.71
C LEU A 104 6.98 14.42 -9.93
N VAL A 105 7.35 13.69 -10.97
CA VAL A 105 6.51 13.54 -12.18
C VAL A 105 5.17 12.92 -11.84
N MET A 106 5.15 11.84 -11.06
CA MET A 106 3.90 11.18 -10.66
C MET A 106 3.02 12.10 -9.79
N LEU A 107 3.61 12.87 -8.88
CA LEU A 107 2.87 13.85 -8.07
C LEU A 107 2.30 14.99 -8.93
N LEU A 108 3.08 15.52 -9.88
CA LEU A 108 2.62 16.55 -10.81
C LEU A 108 1.48 16.06 -11.70
N VAL A 109 1.61 14.87 -12.28
CA VAL A 109 0.53 14.23 -13.06
C VAL A 109 -0.71 14.04 -12.17
N GLY A 110 -0.53 13.62 -10.93
CA GLY A 110 -1.61 13.52 -9.95
C GLY A 110 -2.33 14.85 -9.73
N VAL A 111 -1.60 15.95 -9.58
CA VAL A 111 -2.17 17.30 -9.44
C VAL A 111 -2.93 17.70 -10.70
N ILE A 112 -2.32 17.54 -11.88
CA ILE A 112 -2.93 17.91 -13.17
C ILE A 112 -4.24 17.13 -13.41
N VAL A 113 -4.27 15.83 -13.11
CA VAL A 113 -5.45 14.98 -13.33
C VAL A 113 -6.53 15.20 -12.26
N LEU A 114 -6.13 15.40 -10.99
CA LEU A 114 -7.10 15.49 -9.91
C LEU A 114 -7.67 16.88 -9.68
N SER A 115 -6.95 17.96 -10.08
CA SER A 115 -7.42 19.34 -9.93
C SER A 115 -8.72 19.63 -10.68
N PRO A 116 -8.87 19.28 -11.96
CA PRO A 116 -10.15 19.50 -12.67
C PRO A 116 -11.27 18.63 -12.09
N LEU A 117 -10.97 17.41 -11.61
CA LEU A 117 -11.95 16.55 -10.97
C LEU A 117 -12.41 17.12 -9.60
N ALA A 118 -11.49 17.71 -8.84
CA ALA A 118 -11.81 18.41 -7.61
C ALA A 118 -12.69 19.64 -7.89
N HIS A 119 -12.30 20.44 -8.86
CA HIS A 119 -13.08 21.62 -9.27
C HIS A 119 -14.51 21.26 -9.71
N ALA A 120 -14.65 20.21 -10.53
CA ALA A 120 -15.95 19.74 -10.99
C ALA A 120 -16.87 19.23 -9.88
N ARG A 121 -16.31 18.75 -8.76
CA ARG A 121 -17.09 18.18 -7.63
C ARG A 121 -17.39 19.18 -6.52
N SER A 122 -16.49 20.09 -6.23
CA SER A 122 -16.57 21.03 -5.10
C SER A 122 -16.58 22.50 -5.51
N GLY A 123 -16.54 22.80 -6.81
CA GLY A 123 -16.49 24.18 -7.32
C GLY A 123 -15.16 24.91 -7.04
N SER A 124 -14.25 24.30 -6.31
CA SER A 124 -12.94 24.88 -5.96
C SER A 124 -11.85 23.83 -5.96
N VAL A 125 -10.65 24.20 -6.38
CA VAL A 125 -9.44 23.38 -6.24
C VAL A 125 -8.84 23.54 -4.84
N TRP A 126 -9.09 24.70 -4.22
CA TRP A 126 -8.57 24.99 -2.89
C TRP A 126 -9.54 24.54 -1.81
N PRO A 127 -9.07 23.78 -0.81
CA PRO A 127 -9.90 23.38 0.32
C PRO A 127 -10.22 24.59 1.22
N ASP A 128 -11.31 24.48 1.95
CA ASP A 128 -11.72 25.46 2.97
C ASP A 128 -10.60 25.65 4.01
N GLN A 129 -10.55 26.84 4.61
CA GLN A 129 -9.50 27.21 5.58
C GLN A 129 -9.34 26.21 6.72
N VAL A 130 -10.45 25.60 7.16
CA VAL A 130 -10.45 24.59 8.25
C VAL A 130 -9.66 23.34 7.85
N ILE A 131 -9.80 22.90 6.60
CA ILE A 131 -9.18 21.65 6.08
C ILE A 131 -7.78 21.93 5.52
N ARG A 132 -7.45 23.17 5.20
CA ARG A 132 -6.20 23.53 4.51
C ARG A 132 -4.95 23.18 5.30
N ARG A 133 -4.91 23.52 6.60
CA ARG A 133 -3.74 23.21 7.45
C ARG A 133 -3.51 21.71 7.63
N PRO A 134 -4.51 20.92 8.08
CA PRO A 134 -4.33 19.46 8.16
C PRO A 134 -4.09 18.82 6.80
N GLY A 135 -4.69 19.33 5.72
CA GLY A 135 -4.45 18.86 4.36
C GLY A 135 -3.02 19.08 3.89
N LEU A 136 -2.41 20.23 4.18
CA LEU A 136 -1.02 20.49 3.87
C LEU A 136 -0.07 19.57 4.65
N LEU A 137 -0.31 19.36 5.95
CA LEU A 137 0.50 18.44 6.77
C LEU A 137 0.41 17.01 6.22
N LEU A 138 -0.80 16.52 5.94
CA LEU A 138 -1.00 15.21 5.33
C LEU A 138 -0.33 15.11 3.94
N GLY A 139 -0.40 16.17 3.14
CA GLY A 139 0.24 16.25 1.84
C GLY A 139 1.77 16.16 1.95
N CYS A 140 2.38 16.87 2.89
CA CYS A 140 3.82 16.80 3.14
C CYS A 140 4.24 15.40 3.61
N ILE A 141 3.52 14.81 4.57
CA ILE A 141 3.81 13.46 5.07
C ILE A 141 3.66 12.42 3.94
N SER A 142 2.55 12.49 3.20
CA SER A 142 2.29 11.55 2.09
C SER A 142 3.28 11.72 0.95
N GLY A 143 3.66 12.95 0.62
CA GLY A 143 4.66 13.26 -0.39
C GLY A 143 6.04 12.72 -0.01
N SER A 144 6.45 12.92 1.24
CA SER A 144 7.70 12.37 1.77
C SER A 144 7.70 10.84 1.76
N ALA A 145 6.59 10.21 2.17
CA ALA A 145 6.44 8.76 2.13
C ALA A 145 6.52 8.23 0.69
N PHE A 146 5.92 8.96 -0.26
CA PHE A 146 5.97 8.60 -1.68
C PHE A 146 7.39 8.71 -2.25
N ALA A 147 8.12 9.78 -1.92
CA ALA A 147 9.52 9.94 -2.31
C ALA A 147 10.40 8.80 -1.75
N LEU A 148 10.28 8.49 -0.46
CA LEU A 148 10.99 7.37 0.17
C LEU A 148 10.65 6.03 -0.48
N SER A 149 9.37 5.80 -0.83
CA SER A 149 8.94 4.60 -1.54
C SER A 149 9.57 4.51 -2.93
N THR A 150 9.62 5.64 -3.66
CA THR A 150 10.28 5.72 -4.97
C THR A 150 11.76 5.41 -4.86
N ALA A 151 12.45 6.00 -3.88
CA ALA A 151 13.86 5.71 -3.62
C ALA A 151 14.10 4.22 -3.29
N ALA A 152 13.18 3.57 -2.58
CA ALA A 152 13.24 2.15 -2.30
C ALA A 152 13.05 1.31 -3.59
N TYR A 153 12.10 1.65 -4.44
CA TYR A 153 11.87 0.98 -5.73
C TYR A 153 13.07 1.12 -6.69
N LEU A 154 13.77 2.24 -6.67
CA LEU A 154 14.98 2.45 -7.50
C LEU A 154 16.18 1.60 -7.06
N ARG A 155 16.18 1.09 -5.83
CA ARG A 155 17.29 0.33 -5.24
C ARG A 155 16.97 -1.13 -4.96
N GLY A 156 15.68 -1.50 -4.91
CA GLY A 156 15.22 -2.83 -4.52
C GLY A 156 14.31 -3.48 -5.55
N SER A 157 13.99 -4.76 -5.33
CA SER A 157 13.01 -5.45 -6.16
C SER A 157 11.60 -4.91 -5.90
N ALA A 158 10.78 -4.80 -6.96
CA ALA A 158 9.41 -4.32 -6.85
C ALA A 158 8.58 -5.18 -5.88
N ALA A 159 8.79 -6.49 -5.85
CA ALA A 159 8.06 -7.40 -4.99
C ALA A 159 8.37 -7.17 -3.50
N VAL A 160 9.65 -7.02 -3.15
CA VAL A 160 10.07 -6.76 -1.75
C VAL A 160 9.54 -5.42 -1.26
N VAL A 161 9.77 -4.35 -2.03
CA VAL A 161 9.30 -3.01 -1.66
C VAL A 161 7.78 -2.95 -1.52
N THR A 162 7.07 -3.57 -2.46
CA THR A 162 5.61 -3.63 -2.43
C THR A 162 5.10 -4.43 -1.23
N ALA A 163 5.75 -5.54 -0.88
CA ALA A 163 5.40 -6.33 0.30
C ALA A 163 5.60 -5.54 1.60
N LEU A 164 6.70 -4.79 1.70
CA LEU A 164 6.94 -3.90 2.85
C LEU A 164 5.87 -2.80 2.95
N ILE A 165 5.50 -2.16 1.84
CA ILE A 165 4.43 -1.15 1.80
C ILE A 165 3.09 -1.78 2.22
N ALA A 166 2.80 -3.00 1.79
CA ALA A 166 1.56 -3.70 2.13
C ALA A 166 1.44 -4.04 3.62
N LEU A 167 2.54 -4.01 4.38
CA LEU A 167 2.54 -4.17 5.84
C LEU A 167 2.14 -2.89 6.61
N CYS A 168 1.83 -1.79 5.93
CA CYS A 168 1.35 -0.54 6.55
C CYS A 168 0.20 -0.73 7.57
N PRO A 169 -0.76 -1.67 7.41
CA PRO A 169 -1.74 -1.93 8.46
C PRO A 169 -1.12 -2.26 9.81
N GLY A 170 0.05 -2.91 9.84
CA GLY A 170 0.78 -3.21 11.07
C GLY A 170 1.24 -1.94 11.80
N VAL A 171 1.71 -0.95 11.06
CA VAL A 171 2.07 0.36 11.62
C VAL A 171 0.83 1.06 12.17
N SER A 172 -0.29 0.98 11.45
CA SER A 172 -1.56 1.58 11.89
C SER A 172 -2.04 0.94 13.20
N VAL A 173 -1.97 -0.39 13.31
CA VAL A 173 -2.31 -1.12 14.56
C VAL A 173 -1.39 -0.71 15.71
N ALA A 174 -0.07 -0.61 15.45
CA ALA A 174 0.89 -0.20 16.48
C ALA A 174 0.66 1.24 16.96
N VAL A 175 0.32 2.16 16.05
CA VAL A 175 -0.02 3.55 16.38
C VAL A 175 -1.32 3.61 17.18
N ALA A 176 -2.35 2.88 16.76
CA ALA A 176 -3.65 2.82 17.44
C ALA A 176 -3.49 2.27 18.87
N TRP A 177 -2.72 1.20 19.04
CA TRP A 177 -2.40 0.65 20.35
C TRP A 177 -1.61 1.66 21.23
N ARG A 178 -0.61 2.34 20.67
CA ARG A 178 0.29 3.19 21.46
C ARG A 178 -0.29 4.55 21.81
N PHE A 179 -1.14 5.12 20.96
CA PHE A 179 -1.61 6.51 21.08
C PHE A 179 -3.12 6.64 21.25
N LEU A 180 -3.91 5.63 20.92
CA LEU A 180 -5.36 5.65 20.98
C LEU A 180 -5.91 4.68 22.05
N ASP A 181 -5.02 3.99 22.79
CA ASP A 181 -5.37 2.97 23.80
C ASP A 181 -6.28 1.85 23.25
N GLU A 182 -6.22 1.61 21.92
CA GLU A 182 -6.98 0.52 21.30
C GLU A 182 -6.39 -0.83 21.66
N LYS A 183 -7.26 -1.81 21.94
CA LYS A 183 -6.83 -3.18 22.25
C LYS A 183 -6.45 -3.92 20.99
N VAL A 184 -5.22 -4.43 20.95
CA VAL A 184 -4.76 -5.30 19.86
C VAL A 184 -5.38 -6.68 20.02
N VAL A 185 -6.01 -7.19 18.96
CA VAL A 185 -6.62 -8.53 18.95
C VAL A 185 -5.53 -9.60 18.73
N PRO A 186 -5.70 -10.83 19.26
CA PRO A 186 -4.71 -11.91 19.07
C PRO A 186 -4.35 -12.18 17.59
N LEU A 187 -5.32 -12.04 16.69
CA LEU A 187 -5.09 -12.18 15.23
C LEU A 187 -4.11 -11.12 14.70
N GLN A 188 -4.20 -9.88 15.19
CA GLN A 188 -3.29 -8.80 14.78
C GLN A 188 -1.87 -9.03 15.34
N LEU A 189 -1.75 -9.61 16.55
CA LEU A 189 -0.44 -10.01 17.11
C LEU A 189 0.22 -11.08 16.24
N LEU A 190 -0.52 -12.10 15.82
CA LEU A 190 -0.03 -13.12 14.89
C LEU A 190 0.35 -12.50 13.55
N GLY A 191 -0.48 -11.61 13.02
CA GLY A 191 -0.18 -10.84 11.81
C GLY A 191 1.10 -10.01 11.93
N GLY A 192 1.30 -9.37 13.08
CA GLY A 192 2.53 -8.66 13.41
C GLY A 192 3.75 -9.56 13.43
N ALA A 193 3.65 -10.76 14.03
CA ALA A 193 4.73 -11.75 14.05
C ALA A 193 5.12 -12.20 12.63
N PHE A 194 4.13 -12.51 11.78
CA PHE A 194 4.37 -12.78 10.35
C PHE A 194 5.00 -11.60 9.63
N GLY A 195 4.55 -10.37 9.92
CA GLY A 195 5.12 -9.15 9.35
C GLY A 195 6.59 -8.97 9.71
N VAL A 196 6.94 -9.15 10.98
CA VAL A 196 8.35 -9.10 11.44
C VAL A 196 9.18 -10.19 10.77
N ALA A 197 8.69 -11.43 10.71
CA ALA A 197 9.37 -12.53 10.05
C ALA A 197 9.59 -12.25 8.55
N SER A 198 8.62 -11.64 7.88
CA SER A 198 8.74 -11.18 6.49
C SER A 198 9.87 -10.15 6.33
N VAL A 199 9.91 -9.12 7.18
CA VAL A 199 10.95 -8.08 7.15
C VAL A 199 12.34 -8.68 7.38
N VAL A 200 12.47 -9.58 8.37
CA VAL A 200 13.74 -10.29 8.64
C VAL A 200 14.18 -11.10 7.40
N SER A 201 13.25 -11.82 6.76
CA SER A 201 13.56 -12.58 5.54
C SER A 201 14.08 -11.68 4.41
N PHE A 202 13.51 -10.50 4.24
CA PHE A 202 14.00 -9.52 3.26
C PHE A 202 15.40 -8.99 3.61
N SER A 203 15.66 -8.72 4.89
CA SER A 203 16.97 -8.25 5.34
C SER A 203 18.09 -9.28 5.20
N LEU A 204 17.75 -10.57 5.20
CA LEU A 204 18.71 -11.67 5.01
C LEU A 204 18.92 -12.00 3.51
N GLY A 205 18.03 -11.57 2.64
CA GLY A 205 18.10 -11.82 1.19
C GLY A 205 18.73 -10.71 0.38
N SER A 206 18.93 -9.52 0.99
CA SER A 206 19.48 -8.32 0.34
C SER A 206 20.99 -8.24 0.38
#